data_8926883f23f41f3e053daa478375019b
#
_entry.id   8926883f23f41f3e053daa478375019b
#
_cell.length_a   1.000
_cell.length_b   1.000
_cell.length_c   1.000
_cell.angle_alpha   90.00
_cell.angle_beta   90.00
_cell.angle_gamma   90.00
#
_symmetry.space_group_name_H-M   'P 1'
#
loop_
_entity.id
_entity.type
_entity.pdbx_description
1 polymer ?
#
loop_
_entity_poly.entity_id
_entity_poly.type
_entity_poly.pdbx_seq_one_letter_code
_entity_poly.pdbx_strand_id
1 'polypeptide(L)'
;TRVSGGDTVWVRPDDAPRRKPVKLRLVGIDAPERCQPWGAEATAALSERVLHRRVEVPTQGVDAHGRVLGGLFLADGSDVAAWMVAQGHAWSPRWQHRPGPYEREQREAQARRLGLFADPAALEPWRFRRAHGPCE
;
A
#
# COMPACT_ATOMS: atom_id res chain seq x y z
N THR A 1 -1.01 -4.13 -13.73
CA THR A 1 -0.30 -3.63 -14.92
C THR A 1 0.50 -2.34 -14.64
N ARG A 2 0.16 -1.62 -13.60
CA ARG A 2 0.86 -0.39 -13.23
C ARG A 2 0.73 -0.16 -11.72
N VAL A 3 1.74 0.46 -11.11
CA VAL A 3 1.73 0.85 -9.70
C VAL A 3 1.74 2.37 -9.65
N SER A 4 0.77 2.98 -8.95
CA SER A 4 0.64 4.44 -8.87
C SER A 4 1.03 5.00 -7.50
N GLY A 5 1.33 4.15 -6.53
CA GLY A 5 1.78 4.53 -5.20
C GLY A 5 2.10 3.28 -4.41
N GLY A 6 2.54 3.43 -3.18
CA GLY A 6 2.92 2.29 -2.33
C GLY A 6 1.74 1.47 -1.82
N ASP A 7 0.51 1.88 -2.08
CA ASP A 7 -0.70 1.18 -1.67
C ASP A 7 -1.76 1.11 -2.78
N THR A 8 -1.40 1.46 -4.01
CA THR A 8 -2.35 1.52 -5.13
C THR A 8 -1.73 0.92 -6.38
N VAL A 9 -2.45 -0.03 -6.99
CA VAL A 9 -1.98 -0.76 -8.16
C VAL A 9 -3.14 -0.96 -9.13
N TRP A 10 -2.82 -1.03 -10.42
CA TRP A 10 -3.79 -1.34 -11.46
C TRP A 10 -3.68 -2.83 -11.78
N VAL A 11 -4.82 -3.55 -11.73
CA VAL A 11 -4.89 -4.97 -11.99
C VAL A 11 -5.87 -5.25 -13.12
N ARG A 12 -5.60 -6.31 -13.88
CA ARG A 12 -6.46 -6.74 -14.97
C ARG A 12 -6.93 -8.17 -14.70
N PRO A 13 -8.25 -8.45 -14.81
CA PRO A 13 -8.74 -9.82 -14.63
C PRO A 13 -8.14 -10.77 -15.68
N ASP A 14 -7.74 -11.96 -15.25
CA ASP A 14 -7.19 -12.99 -16.14
C ASP A 14 -8.21 -13.50 -17.15
N ASP A 15 -9.46 -13.62 -16.73
CA ASP A 15 -10.55 -14.13 -17.55
C ASP A 15 -11.08 -13.11 -18.56
N ALA A 16 -10.61 -11.86 -18.47
CA ALA A 16 -11.05 -10.78 -19.36
C ALA A 16 -9.85 -9.89 -19.73
N PRO A 17 -8.86 -10.41 -20.48
CA PRO A 17 -7.62 -9.69 -20.75
C PRO A 17 -7.79 -8.41 -21.58
N ARG A 18 -8.92 -8.24 -22.27
CA ARG A 18 -9.24 -7.02 -23.01
C ARG A 18 -9.96 -5.96 -22.18
N ARG A 19 -10.35 -6.32 -20.96
CA ARG A 19 -10.99 -5.40 -20.06
C ARG A 19 -9.97 -4.35 -19.58
N LYS A 20 -10.45 -3.13 -19.35
CA LYS A 20 -9.58 -2.08 -18.81
C LYS A 20 -9.08 -2.49 -17.42
N PRO A 21 -7.83 -2.18 -17.08
CA PRO A 21 -7.35 -2.41 -15.72
C PRO A 21 -8.20 -1.69 -14.68
N VAL A 22 -8.29 -2.29 -13.51
CA VAL A 22 -9.04 -1.77 -12.38
C VAL A 22 -8.05 -1.20 -11.35
N LYS A 23 -8.35 -0.01 -10.86
CA LYS A 23 -7.51 0.62 -9.83
C LYS A 23 -7.86 0.02 -8.48
N LEU A 24 -6.87 -0.62 -7.85
CA LEU A 24 -7.00 -1.30 -6.56
C LEU A 24 -6.28 -0.50 -5.48
N ARG A 25 -6.99 -0.15 -4.42
CA ARG A 25 -6.43 0.43 -3.21
C ARG A 25 -6.30 -0.69 -2.16
N LEU A 26 -5.08 -0.96 -1.71
CA LEU A 26 -4.84 -1.99 -0.70
C LEU A 26 -5.42 -1.55 0.64
N VAL A 27 -6.25 -2.41 1.24
CA VAL A 27 -6.85 -2.11 2.54
C VAL A 27 -5.88 -2.42 3.67
N GLY A 28 -6.04 -1.71 4.79
CA GLY A 28 -5.26 -1.96 6.00
C GLY A 28 -3.88 -1.33 6.03
N ILE A 29 -3.46 -0.69 4.96
CA ILE A 29 -2.18 0.03 4.91
C ILE A 29 -2.36 1.43 4.36
N ASP A 30 -1.41 2.31 4.69
CA ASP A 30 -1.33 3.66 4.17
C ASP A 30 0.13 3.95 3.85
N ALA A 31 0.46 4.05 2.57
CA ALA A 31 1.81 4.29 2.12
C ALA A 31 2.08 5.79 2.01
N PRO A 32 3.36 6.23 2.14
CA PRO A 32 3.70 7.62 1.93
C PRO A 32 3.20 8.13 0.58
N GLU A 33 2.74 9.37 0.57
CA GLU A 33 2.32 10.02 -0.66
C GLU A 33 3.50 10.10 -1.62
N ARG A 34 3.21 10.18 -2.91
CA ARG A 34 4.25 10.15 -3.94
C ARG A 34 5.32 11.23 -3.73
N CYS A 35 4.92 12.42 -3.29
CA CYS A 35 5.82 13.54 -3.03
C CYS A 35 6.31 13.60 -1.57
N GLN A 36 5.89 12.68 -0.73
CA GLN A 36 6.33 12.57 0.65
C GLN A 36 7.67 11.82 0.70
N PRO A 37 8.55 12.11 1.67
CA PRO A 37 9.75 11.29 1.87
C PRO A 37 9.40 9.80 1.96
N TRP A 38 10.16 8.97 1.27
CA TRP A 38 9.96 7.53 1.08
C TRP A 38 8.83 7.15 0.11
N GLY A 39 8.12 8.12 -0.46
CA GLY A 39 7.04 7.86 -1.40
C GLY A 39 7.50 7.14 -2.66
N ALA A 40 8.60 7.60 -3.27
CA ALA A 40 9.16 6.97 -4.47
C ALA A 40 9.66 5.55 -4.17
N GLU A 41 10.34 5.36 -3.03
CA GLU A 41 10.87 4.06 -2.61
C GLU A 41 9.75 3.06 -2.34
N ALA A 42 8.65 3.50 -1.70
CA ALA A 42 7.49 2.64 -1.45
C ALA A 42 6.83 2.21 -2.76
N THR A 43 6.66 3.15 -3.70
CA THR A 43 6.10 2.86 -5.01
C THR A 43 6.97 1.85 -5.77
N ALA A 44 8.30 2.05 -5.76
CA ALA A 44 9.24 1.14 -6.40
C ALA A 44 9.21 -0.25 -5.76
N ALA A 45 9.11 -0.33 -4.44
CA ALA A 45 9.06 -1.60 -3.73
C ALA A 45 7.82 -2.41 -4.11
N LEU A 46 6.66 -1.75 -4.16
CA LEU A 46 5.43 -2.42 -4.58
C LEU A 46 5.53 -2.86 -6.05
N SER A 47 6.05 -2.00 -6.90
CA SER A 47 6.23 -2.32 -8.33
C SER A 47 7.11 -3.55 -8.53
N GLU A 48 8.26 -3.62 -7.87
CA GLU A 48 9.14 -4.78 -7.94
C GLU A 48 8.46 -6.05 -7.47
N ARG A 49 7.61 -5.93 -6.45
CA ARG A 49 6.97 -7.09 -5.84
C ARG A 49 5.88 -7.69 -6.71
N VAL A 50 5.10 -6.85 -7.42
CA VAL A 50 3.85 -7.32 -8.05
C VAL A 50 3.76 -7.08 -9.55
N LEU A 51 4.54 -6.17 -10.12
CA LEU A 51 4.37 -5.78 -11.53
C LEU A 51 4.62 -6.98 -12.44
N HIS A 52 3.72 -7.19 -13.40
CA HIS A 52 3.74 -8.30 -14.35
C HIS A 52 3.65 -9.68 -13.69
N ARG A 53 3.15 -9.75 -12.46
CA ARG A 53 2.94 -11.01 -11.77
C ARG A 53 1.44 -11.30 -11.66
N ARG A 54 1.11 -12.58 -11.61
CA ARG A 54 -0.25 -13.02 -11.31
C ARG A 54 -0.51 -12.86 -9.82
N VAL A 55 -1.66 -12.26 -9.49
CA VAL A 55 -2.02 -11.96 -8.11
C VAL A 55 -3.47 -12.38 -7.84
N GLU A 56 -3.79 -12.59 -6.58
CA GLU A 56 -5.15 -12.80 -6.11
C GLU A 56 -5.62 -11.55 -5.38
N VAL A 57 -6.83 -11.10 -5.68
CA VAL A 57 -7.38 -9.85 -5.16
C VAL A 57 -8.75 -10.11 -4.53
N PRO A 58 -8.81 -10.47 -3.23
CA PRO A 58 -10.09 -10.51 -2.54
C PRO A 58 -10.61 -9.08 -2.35
N THR A 59 -11.75 -8.78 -2.96
CA THR A 59 -12.32 -7.44 -2.96
C THR A 59 -13.28 -7.24 -1.80
N GLN A 60 -13.36 -6.00 -1.28
CA GLN A 60 -14.23 -5.63 -0.17
C GLN A 60 -15.26 -4.57 -0.55
N GLY A 61 -15.10 -3.91 -1.69
CA GLY A 61 -16.01 -2.85 -2.10
C GLY A 61 -15.33 -1.83 -2.98
N VAL A 62 -15.98 -0.69 -3.15
CA VAL A 62 -15.49 0.42 -3.99
C VAL A 62 -15.59 1.70 -3.17
N ASP A 63 -14.57 2.54 -3.20
CA ASP A 63 -14.60 3.81 -2.46
C ASP A 63 -15.30 4.91 -3.27
N ALA A 64 -15.40 6.10 -2.66
CA ALA A 64 -16.08 7.25 -3.28
C ALA A 64 -15.36 7.76 -4.54
N HIS A 65 -14.10 7.38 -4.73
CA HIS A 65 -13.30 7.79 -5.89
C HIS A 65 -13.24 6.73 -6.99
N GLY A 66 -14.06 5.67 -6.88
CA GLY A 66 -14.11 4.61 -7.87
C GLY A 66 -12.99 3.58 -7.78
N ARG A 67 -12.17 3.61 -6.73
CA ARG A 67 -11.13 2.61 -6.52
C ARG A 67 -11.76 1.36 -5.87
N VAL A 68 -11.37 0.20 -6.37
CA VAL A 68 -11.72 -1.06 -5.72
C VAL A 68 -10.88 -1.19 -4.45
N LEU A 69 -11.52 -1.56 -3.35
CA LEU A 69 -10.84 -1.82 -2.08
C LEU A 69 -10.65 -3.32 -1.92
N GLY A 70 -9.44 -3.75 -1.56
CA GLY A 70 -9.19 -5.17 -1.38
C GLY A 70 -7.80 -5.50 -0.93
N GLY A 71 -7.55 -6.79 -0.75
CA GLY A 71 -6.22 -7.32 -0.47
C GLY A 71 -5.48 -7.63 -1.75
N LEU A 72 -4.23 -8.03 -1.61
CA LEU A 72 -3.36 -8.38 -2.73
C LEU A 72 -2.42 -9.49 -2.28
N PHE A 73 -2.52 -10.64 -2.93
CA PHE A 73 -1.75 -11.82 -2.57
C PHE A 73 -1.01 -12.34 -3.79
N LEU A 74 0.23 -12.77 -3.59
CA LEU A 74 0.99 -13.46 -4.64
C LEU A 74 0.51 -14.89 -4.78
N ALA A 75 0.94 -15.56 -5.87
CA ALA A 75 0.56 -16.95 -6.14
C ALA A 75 0.94 -17.91 -5.03
N ASP A 76 1.99 -17.61 -4.26
CA ASP A 76 2.43 -18.42 -3.11
C ASP A 76 1.62 -18.16 -1.84
N GLY A 77 0.62 -17.29 -1.89
CA GLY A 77 -0.22 -16.93 -0.75
C GLY A 77 0.32 -15.79 0.10
N SER A 78 1.46 -15.18 -0.26
CA SER A 78 2.01 -14.08 0.52
C SER A 78 1.12 -12.84 0.44
N ASP A 79 0.88 -12.23 1.60
CA ASP A 79 0.12 -10.98 1.73
C ASP A 79 1.04 -9.80 1.41
N VAL A 80 0.80 -9.15 0.29
CA VAL A 80 1.64 -8.03 -0.17
C VAL A 80 1.49 -6.82 0.74
N ALA A 81 0.29 -6.54 1.24
CA ALA A 81 0.08 -5.43 2.18
C ALA A 81 0.89 -5.63 3.47
N ALA A 82 0.85 -6.84 4.03
CA ALA A 82 1.66 -7.17 5.21
C ALA A 82 3.15 -6.99 4.92
N TRP A 83 3.61 -7.45 3.77
CA TRP A 83 5.01 -7.30 3.36
C TRP A 83 5.43 -5.82 3.27
N MET A 84 4.57 -4.98 2.71
CA MET A 84 4.85 -3.54 2.60
C MET A 84 5.07 -2.91 3.98
N VAL A 85 4.23 -3.25 4.96
CA VAL A 85 4.40 -2.76 6.34
C VAL A 85 5.65 -3.35 6.99
N ALA A 86 5.85 -4.66 6.85
CA ALA A 86 6.98 -5.35 7.48
C ALA A 86 8.33 -4.85 6.97
N GLN A 87 8.41 -4.40 5.73
CA GLN A 87 9.63 -3.84 5.14
C GLN A 87 9.78 -2.33 5.34
N GLY A 88 8.84 -1.69 6.02
CA GLY A 88 8.90 -0.27 6.31
C GLY A 88 8.50 0.63 5.15
N HIS A 89 7.63 0.16 4.27
CA HIS A 89 7.16 0.95 3.12
C HIS A 89 5.76 1.51 3.31
N ALA A 90 5.08 1.14 4.37
CA ALA A 90 3.73 1.63 4.65
C ALA A 90 3.43 1.55 6.14
N TRP A 91 2.41 2.29 6.55
CA TRP A 91 1.88 2.29 7.91
C TRP A 91 0.67 1.36 7.99
N SER A 92 0.42 0.81 9.19
CA SER A 92 -0.84 0.12 9.51
C SER A 92 -1.70 1.12 10.29
N PRO A 93 -2.58 1.88 9.63
CA PRO A 93 -3.28 2.97 10.31
C PRO A 93 -4.27 2.46 11.35
N ARG A 94 -4.40 3.21 12.45
CA ARG A 94 -5.36 2.93 13.50
C ARG A 94 -6.72 3.47 13.08
N TRP A 95 -7.76 2.78 13.51
CA TRP A 95 -9.13 3.19 13.27
C TRP A 95 -9.88 3.29 14.60
N GLN A 96 -10.39 4.46 14.96
CA GLN A 96 -11.11 4.69 16.21
C GLN A 96 -10.35 4.13 17.44
N HIS A 97 -9.05 4.43 17.50
CA HIS A 97 -8.13 3.98 18.58
C HIS A 97 -7.87 2.47 18.60
N ARG A 98 -8.34 1.74 17.60
CA ARG A 98 -8.03 0.32 17.44
C ARG A 98 -6.79 0.14 16.56
N PRO A 99 -5.91 -0.80 16.90
CA PRO A 99 -4.76 -1.10 16.04
C PRO A 99 -5.23 -1.56 14.66
N GLY A 100 -4.47 -1.20 13.63
CA GLY A 100 -4.69 -1.72 12.29
C GLY A 100 -4.34 -3.19 12.17
N PRO A 101 -4.68 -3.84 11.05
CA PRO A 101 -4.47 -5.28 10.89
C PRO A 101 -3.00 -5.71 10.85
N TYR A 102 -2.09 -4.78 10.57
CA TYR A 102 -0.66 -5.06 10.45
C TYR A 102 0.16 -4.38 11.54
N GLU A 103 -0.44 -4.16 12.71
CA GLU A 103 0.20 -3.49 13.85
C GLU A 103 1.49 -4.19 14.26
N ARG A 104 1.49 -5.54 14.29
CA ARG A 104 2.69 -6.30 14.66
C ARG A 104 3.81 -6.09 13.65
N GLU A 105 3.51 -6.16 12.36
CA GLU A 105 4.48 -5.92 11.30
C GLU A 105 5.06 -4.50 11.40
N GLN A 106 4.21 -3.52 11.71
CA GLN A 106 4.66 -2.15 11.88
C GLN A 106 5.60 -2.01 13.07
N ARG A 107 5.26 -2.60 14.21
CA ARG A 107 6.12 -2.55 15.41
C ARG A 107 7.49 -3.15 15.14
N GLU A 108 7.52 -4.28 14.44
CA GLU A 108 8.78 -4.94 14.10
C GLU A 108 9.60 -4.07 13.14
N ALA A 109 8.98 -3.48 12.13
CA ALA A 109 9.65 -2.58 11.20
C ALA A 109 10.20 -1.34 11.92
N GLN A 110 9.43 -0.77 12.84
CA GLN A 110 9.86 0.38 13.65
C GLN A 110 11.05 0.02 14.55
N ALA A 111 10.98 -1.14 15.21
CA ALA A 111 12.07 -1.60 16.10
C ALA A 111 13.37 -1.81 15.32
N ARG A 112 13.28 -2.26 14.08
CA ARG A 112 14.43 -2.51 13.21
C ARG A 112 14.80 -1.31 12.35
N ARG A 113 14.06 -0.22 12.46
CA ARG A 113 14.27 1.03 11.71
C ARG A 113 14.34 0.80 10.19
N LEU A 114 13.43 -0.02 9.68
CA LEU A 114 13.38 -0.33 8.26
C LEU A 114 12.66 0.76 7.47
N GLY A 115 13.13 1.01 6.26
CA GLY A 115 12.49 1.90 5.31
C GLY A 115 12.19 3.27 5.87
N LEU A 116 10.94 3.71 5.79
CA LEU A 116 10.51 5.01 6.28
C LEU A 116 10.72 5.18 7.80
N PHE A 117 10.74 4.08 8.55
CA PHE A 117 10.92 4.10 10.00
C PHE A 117 12.38 4.32 10.43
N ALA A 118 13.31 4.40 9.49
CA ALA A 118 14.68 4.82 9.78
C ALA A 118 14.75 6.31 10.13
N ASP A 119 13.78 7.10 9.69
CA ASP A 119 13.68 8.52 10.01
C ASP A 119 12.73 8.71 11.20
N PRO A 120 13.24 9.17 12.37
CA PRO A 120 12.38 9.38 13.53
C PRO A 120 11.35 10.50 13.32
N ALA A 121 11.53 11.36 12.32
CA ALA A 121 10.60 12.43 11.98
C ALA A 121 9.58 12.02 10.91
N ALA A 122 9.52 10.75 10.52
CA ALA A 122 8.60 10.27 9.51
C ALA A 122 7.15 10.54 9.92
N LEU A 123 6.38 11.13 9.00
CA LEU A 123 4.98 11.45 9.21
C LEU A 123 4.09 10.38 8.60
N GLU A 124 3.01 10.05 9.30
CA GLU A 124 1.93 9.26 8.74
C GLU A 124 1.35 10.00 7.53
N PRO A 125 0.94 9.27 6.47
CA PRO A 125 0.48 9.93 5.24
C PRO A 125 -0.70 10.87 5.44
N TRP A 126 -1.62 10.56 6.35
CA TRP A 126 -2.76 11.45 6.61
C TRP A 126 -2.32 12.78 7.22
N ARG A 127 -1.26 12.76 8.05
CA ARG A 127 -0.68 13.98 8.61
C ARG A 127 0.02 14.79 7.53
N PHE A 128 0.74 14.11 6.64
CA PHE A 128 1.41 14.76 5.52
C PHE A 128 0.39 15.43 4.59
N ARG A 129 -0.68 14.71 4.22
CA ARG A 129 -1.75 15.27 3.38
C ARG A 129 -2.37 16.51 4.00
N ARG A 130 -2.59 16.48 5.31
CA ARG A 130 -3.19 17.59 6.04
C ARG A 130 -2.29 18.82 6.06
N ALA A 131 -0.98 18.62 6.19
CA ALA A 131 0.00 19.71 6.28
C ALA A 131 0.40 20.24 4.89
N HIS A 132 0.50 19.35 3.90
CA HIS A 132 1.09 19.67 2.59
C HIS A 132 0.03 19.84 1.50
N GLY A 133 -1.10 19.12 1.60
CA GLY A 133 -2.06 18.99 0.52
C GLY A 133 -1.68 17.88 -0.45
N PRO A 134 -2.43 17.71 -1.56
CA PRO A 134 -2.17 16.64 -2.51
C PRO A 134 -0.85 16.85 -3.27
N CYS A 135 -0.26 15.76 -3.71
CA CYS A 135 0.90 15.80 -4.60
C CYS A 135 0.46 16.27 -5.99
N GLU A 136 1.24 17.12 -6.60
CA GLU A 136 1.00 17.61 -7.95
C GLU A 136 1.61 16.70 -9.01
#